data_cf91703ff1da45207ec48ff856c5c3e8
#
_entry.id   cf91703ff1da45207ec48ff856c5c3e8
#
_cell.length_a   1.000
_cell.length_b   1.000
_cell.length_c   1.000
_cell.angle_alpha   90.00
_cell.angle_beta   90.00
_cell.angle_gamma   90.00
#
_symmetry.space_group_name_H-M   'P 1'
#
loop_
_entity.id
_entity.type
_entity.pdbx_description
1 polymer ?
#
loop_
_entity_poly.entity_id
_entity_poly.type
_entity_poly.pdbx_seq_one_letter_code
_entity_poly.pdbx_strand_id
1 'polypeptide(L)'
;MSEKPEPALPERDLSEQTLRAEWVFHGRLLQVRRDLVRLPGGANTEREYIEHPVAVMVIPVLDTGELVMERQFRYPLRRDFLELPA
;
A
#
# COMPACT_ATOMS: atom_id res chain seq x y z
N MET A 1 -6.68 22.83 -17.97
CA MET A 1 -7.85 23.29 -17.21
C MET A 1 -7.54 23.19 -15.75
N SER A 2 -7.56 24.29 -15.07
CA SER A 2 -7.30 24.29 -13.65
C SER A 2 -8.63 24.17 -12.92
N GLU A 3 -8.83 23.08 -12.22
CA GLU A 3 -9.93 22.98 -11.30
C GLU A 3 -9.55 23.70 -10.01
N LYS A 4 -10.49 24.44 -9.47
CA LYS A 4 -10.32 24.96 -8.12
C LYS A 4 -10.29 23.77 -7.18
N PRO A 5 -9.27 23.64 -6.33
CA PRO A 5 -9.31 22.63 -5.31
C PRO A 5 -10.56 22.85 -4.44
N GLU A 6 -11.18 21.75 -4.03
CA GLU A 6 -12.27 21.82 -3.08
C GLU A 6 -11.78 22.53 -1.81
N PRO A 7 -12.68 23.29 -1.14
CA PRO A 7 -12.32 23.88 0.13
C PRO A 7 -11.79 22.78 1.05
N ALA A 8 -10.63 23.01 1.60
CA ALA A 8 -10.03 22.07 2.53
C ALA A 8 -11.01 21.80 3.67
N LEU A 9 -11.30 20.52 3.92
CA LEU A 9 -11.96 20.12 5.14
C LEU A 9 -11.08 20.55 6.32
N PRO A 10 -11.69 20.85 7.46
CA PRO A 10 -10.91 21.15 8.66
C PRO A 10 -9.86 20.04 8.85
N GLU A 11 -8.61 20.45 8.93
CA GLU A 11 -7.54 19.49 9.19
C GLU A 11 -7.81 18.79 10.52
N ARG A 12 -7.88 17.49 10.47
CA ARG A 12 -7.92 16.64 11.64
C ARG A 12 -6.65 15.83 11.66
N ASP A 13 -6.07 15.69 12.80
CA ASP A 13 -5.00 14.73 13.00
C ASP A 13 -5.64 13.33 13.04
N LEU A 14 -5.41 12.56 11.98
CA LEU A 14 -5.89 11.20 11.85
C LEU A 14 -4.85 10.17 12.29
N SER A 15 -3.73 10.63 12.83
CA SER A 15 -2.65 9.75 13.26
C SER A 15 -3.12 8.78 14.31
N GLU A 16 -2.62 7.56 14.18
CA GLU A 16 -2.81 6.51 15.17
C GLU A 16 -1.50 6.32 15.92
N GLN A 17 -1.59 6.22 17.22
CA GLN A 17 -0.41 6.06 18.07
C GLN A 17 -0.16 4.58 18.34
N THR A 18 1.02 4.09 18.01
CA THR A 18 1.43 2.73 18.35
C THR A 18 1.65 2.63 19.85
N LEU A 19 0.92 1.75 20.50
CA LEU A 19 1.06 1.47 21.93
C LEU A 19 1.93 0.23 22.17
N ARG A 20 1.80 -0.78 21.31
CA ARG A 20 2.57 -2.03 21.39
C ARG A 20 2.68 -2.61 19.99
N ALA A 21 3.83 -3.16 19.66
CA ALA A 21 4.09 -3.83 18.39
C ALA A 21 4.61 -5.24 18.66
N GLU A 22 4.13 -6.20 17.87
CA GLU A 22 4.61 -7.58 17.95
C GLU A 22 4.70 -8.22 16.58
N TRP A 23 5.63 -9.16 16.42
CA TRP A 23 5.71 -10.02 15.25
C TRP A 23 4.73 -11.17 15.39
N VAL A 24 3.83 -11.31 14.39
CA VAL A 24 2.94 -12.48 14.30
C VAL A 24 3.60 -13.58 13.48
N PHE A 25 4.31 -13.19 12.44
CA PHE A 25 5.04 -14.10 11.58
C PHE A 25 6.24 -13.39 11.00
N HIS A 26 7.38 -14.04 11.06
CA HIS A 26 8.62 -13.52 10.51
C HIS A 26 9.22 -14.59 9.60
N GLY A 27 8.76 -14.59 8.35
CA GLY A 27 9.22 -15.53 7.33
C GLY A 27 10.40 -14.99 6.55
N ARG A 28 10.76 -15.73 5.51
CA ARG A 28 11.82 -15.33 4.60
C ARG A 28 11.46 -14.08 3.82
N LEU A 29 10.20 -14.00 3.39
CA LEU A 29 9.67 -12.90 2.59
C LEU A 29 8.65 -12.10 3.37
N LEU A 30 7.71 -12.78 4.01
CA LEU A 30 6.62 -12.11 4.71
C LEU A 30 7.01 -11.80 6.14
N GLN A 31 6.74 -10.58 6.52
CA GLN A 31 6.88 -10.10 7.89
C GLN A 31 5.54 -9.52 8.28
N VAL A 32 4.82 -10.21 9.15
CA VAL A 32 3.47 -9.84 9.57
C VAL A 32 3.52 -9.33 10.99
N ARG A 33 2.98 -8.14 11.19
CA ARG A 33 2.93 -7.48 12.48
C ARG A 33 1.49 -7.35 12.96
N ARG A 34 1.35 -7.33 14.28
CA ARG A 34 0.12 -6.93 14.95
C ARG A 34 0.47 -5.84 15.95
N ASP A 35 -0.07 -4.66 15.72
CA ASP A 35 0.15 -3.52 16.59
C ASP A 35 -1.13 -3.17 17.33
N LEU A 36 -0.99 -2.87 18.62
CA LEU A 36 -2.04 -2.21 19.36
C LEU A 36 -1.88 -0.71 19.18
N VAL A 37 -2.93 -0.05 18.72
CA VAL A 37 -2.88 1.39 18.43
C VAL A 37 -4.01 2.12 19.15
N ARG A 38 -3.76 3.41 19.40
CA ARG A 38 -4.78 4.33 19.88
C ARG A 38 -5.26 5.16 18.70
N LEU A 39 -6.57 5.14 18.49
CA LEU A 39 -7.22 5.95 17.48
C LEU A 39 -7.29 7.41 17.89
N PRO A 40 -7.46 8.36 16.93
CA PRO A 40 -7.60 9.77 17.24
C PRO A 40 -8.71 10.07 18.26
N GLY A 41 -9.76 9.28 18.26
CA GLY A 41 -10.87 9.41 19.22
C GLY A 41 -10.58 8.85 20.62
N GLY A 42 -9.43 8.23 20.83
CA GLY A 42 -8.98 7.69 22.10
C GLY A 42 -9.23 6.20 22.31
N ALA A 43 -10.00 5.55 21.44
CA ALA A 43 -10.20 4.11 21.51
C ALA A 43 -8.97 3.33 21.07
N ASN A 44 -8.78 2.15 21.63
CA ASN A 44 -7.69 1.25 21.24
C ASN A 44 -8.23 0.18 20.30
N THR A 45 -7.42 -0.20 19.33
CA THR A 45 -7.74 -1.30 18.42
C THR A 45 -6.44 -1.96 17.93
N GLU A 46 -6.57 -3.09 17.27
CA GLU A 46 -5.44 -3.79 16.70
C GLU A 46 -5.35 -3.52 15.20
N ARG A 47 -4.11 -3.51 14.70
CA ARG A 47 -3.81 -3.45 13.26
C ARG A 47 -2.93 -4.64 12.91
N GLU A 48 -3.37 -5.43 11.94
CA GLU A 48 -2.55 -6.48 11.37
C GLU A 48 -2.14 -6.06 9.96
N TYR A 49 -0.85 -6.12 9.69
CA TYR A 49 -0.33 -5.70 8.39
C TYR A 49 0.97 -6.41 8.04
N ILE A 50 1.26 -6.39 6.74
CA ILE A 50 2.51 -6.92 6.22
C ILE A 50 3.47 -5.75 6.07
N GLU A 51 4.62 -5.85 6.74
CA GLU A 51 5.71 -4.90 6.53
C GLU A 51 6.40 -5.24 5.21
N HIS A 52 6.41 -4.29 4.29
CA HIS A 52 6.90 -4.52 2.94
C HIS A 52 7.74 -3.32 2.47
N PRO A 53 8.84 -3.56 1.73
CA PRO A 53 9.58 -2.46 1.11
C PRO A 53 8.70 -1.67 0.15
N VAL A 54 9.02 -0.41 -0.01
CA VAL A 54 8.35 0.45 -0.97
C VAL A 54 8.50 -0.14 -2.37
N ALA A 55 7.39 -0.22 -3.11
CA ALA A 55 7.37 -0.62 -4.50
C ALA A 55 6.83 0.53 -5.34
N VAL A 56 7.20 0.54 -6.60
CA VAL A 56 6.72 1.52 -7.58
C VAL A 56 6.21 0.79 -8.81
N MET A 57 5.29 1.43 -9.53
CA MET A 57 4.81 0.97 -10.82
C MET A 57 5.17 2.02 -11.86
N VAL A 58 5.57 1.57 -13.04
CA VAL A 58 5.96 2.44 -14.15
C VAL A 58 4.93 2.33 -15.26
N ILE A 59 4.62 3.45 -15.89
CA ILE A 59 3.77 3.49 -17.10
C ILE A 59 4.68 3.93 -18.26
N PRO A 60 5.39 2.98 -18.90
CA PRO A 60 6.29 3.33 -19.99
C PRO A 60 5.48 3.56 -21.28
N VAL A 61 5.64 4.72 -21.85
CA VAL A 61 4.96 5.12 -23.08
C VAL A 61 5.99 5.29 -24.18
N LEU A 62 5.80 4.58 -25.29
CA LEU A 62 6.64 4.72 -26.47
C LEU A 62 6.26 5.99 -27.26
N ASP A 63 7.15 6.43 -28.13
CA ASP A 63 6.89 7.60 -29.01
C ASP A 63 5.65 7.42 -29.88
N THR A 64 5.27 6.18 -30.16
CA THR A 64 4.06 5.83 -30.90
C THR A 64 2.78 5.98 -30.06
N GLY A 65 2.89 6.22 -28.76
CA GLY A 65 1.77 6.23 -27.84
C GLY A 65 1.41 4.87 -27.25
N GLU A 66 2.11 3.82 -27.67
CA GLU A 66 1.91 2.48 -27.13
C GLU A 66 2.49 2.35 -25.72
N LEU A 67 1.84 1.53 -24.90
CA LEU A 67 2.33 1.22 -23.56
C LEU A 67 3.15 -0.07 -23.61
N VAL A 68 4.28 -0.06 -22.88
CA VAL A 68 5.04 -1.29 -22.67
C VAL A 68 4.45 -2.01 -21.47
N MET A 69 4.02 -3.22 -21.71
CA MET A 69 3.44 -4.08 -20.67
C MET A 69 4.31 -5.32 -20.52
N GLU A 70 4.21 -5.97 -19.38
CA GLU A 70 4.87 -7.24 -19.15
C GLU A 70 3.85 -8.35 -18.88
N ARG A 71 4.20 -9.57 -19.25
CA ARG A 71 3.41 -10.75 -18.89
C ARG A 71 4.15 -11.46 -17.78
N GLN A 72 3.45 -11.66 -16.66
CA GLN A 72 4.05 -12.29 -15.51
C GLN A 72 3.13 -13.36 -14.94
N PHE A 73 3.70 -14.52 -14.65
CA PHE A 73 3.00 -15.58 -13.92
C PHE A 73 2.88 -15.20 -12.45
N ARG A 74 1.66 -15.14 -11.95
CA ARG A 74 1.38 -14.86 -10.54
C ARG A 74 1.06 -16.16 -9.82
N TYR A 75 2.05 -16.67 -9.11
CA TYR A 75 1.98 -17.98 -8.46
C TYR A 75 0.76 -18.17 -7.56
N PRO A 76 0.37 -17.22 -6.68
CA PRO A 76 -0.80 -17.40 -5.82
C PRO A 76 -2.10 -17.62 -6.60
N LEU A 77 -2.20 -17.05 -7.80
CA LEU A 77 -3.38 -17.15 -8.66
C LEU A 77 -3.22 -18.19 -9.76
N ARG A 78 -2.04 -18.77 -9.90
CA ARG A 78 -1.69 -19.83 -10.86
C ARG A 78 -2.00 -19.48 -12.31
N ARG A 79 -1.80 -18.22 -12.69
CA ARG A 79 -1.98 -17.79 -14.07
C ARG A 79 -1.14 -16.56 -14.40
N ASP A 80 -1.02 -16.28 -15.69
CA ASP A 80 -0.35 -15.10 -16.20
C ASP A 80 -1.26 -13.88 -16.18
N PHE A 81 -0.66 -12.74 -15.98
CA PHE A 81 -1.32 -11.44 -16.10
C PHE A 81 -0.51 -10.54 -17.02
N LEU A 82 -1.21 -9.72 -17.76
CA LEU A 82 -0.62 -8.60 -18.48
C LEU A 82 -0.64 -7.39 -17.56
N GLU A 83 0.53 -6.87 -17.25
CA GLU A 83 0.70 -5.87 -16.20
C GLU A 83 1.61 -4.75 -16.67
N LEU A 84 1.48 -3.59 -16.04
CA LEU A 84 2.50 -2.56 -16.12
C LEU A 84 3.73 -2.99 -15.32
N PRO A 85 4.95 -2.64 -15.77
CA PRO A 85 6.16 -2.96 -15.02
C PRO A 85 6.16 -2.33 -13.63
N ALA A 86 6.63 -3.10 -12.67
CA ALA A 86 6.70 -2.63 -11.28
C ALA A 86 8.04 -3.03 -10.64
#